data_fa11f146ca6eb9fdc1c2a4cfae014c8d
#
_entry.id   fa11f146ca6eb9fdc1c2a4cfae014c8d
#
_cell.length_a   1.000
_cell.length_b   1.000
_cell.length_c   1.000
_cell.angle_alpha   90.00
_cell.angle_beta   90.00
_cell.angle_gamma   90.00
#
_symmetry.space_group_name_H-M   'P 1'
#
loop_
_entity.id
_entity.type
_entity.pdbx_description
1 polymer ?
#
loop_
_entity_poly.entity_id
_entity_poly.type
_entity_poly.pdbx_seq_one_letter_code
_entity_poly.pdbx_strand_id
1 'polypeptide(L)'
;KQTLKEDVIKNAVKVINPKNINEFGKIMELINQNILILCDTSSITNKDQQRFIDMVYGGVYGLKGKIKEISNKIFLYIPQNFDLIDDSEKS
;
A
#
# COMPACT_ATOMS: atom_id res chain seq x y z
N LYS A 1 27.52 -6.40 -4.43
CA LYS A 1 27.07 -5.08 -4.28
C LYS A 1 25.62 -4.95 -4.55
N GLN A 2 25.18 -5.39 -5.69
CA GLN A 2 23.79 -5.36 -5.99
C GLN A 2 23.02 -6.15 -4.97
N THR A 3 23.58 -7.25 -4.56
CA THR A 3 22.93 -8.08 -3.58
C THR A 3 22.70 -7.36 -2.27
N LEU A 4 23.67 -6.58 -1.87
CA LEU A 4 23.52 -5.81 -0.66
C LEU A 4 22.41 -4.83 -0.75
N LYS A 5 22.27 -4.18 -1.90
CA LYS A 5 21.20 -3.25 -2.05
C LYS A 5 19.86 -3.92 -1.96
N GLU A 6 19.72 -5.07 -2.56
CA GLU A 6 18.48 -5.78 -2.50
C GLU A 6 18.15 -6.20 -1.08
N ASP A 7 19.15 -6.59 -0.34
CA ASP A 7 18.92 -6.98 1.04
C ASP A 7 18.46 -5.79 1.87
N VAL A 8 19.03 -4.64 1.60
CA VAL A 8 18.70 -3.47 2.38
C VAL A 8 17.25 -3.05 2.19
N ILE A 9 16.70 -3.18 0.98
CA ILE A 9 15.34 -2.75 0.74
C ILE A 9 14.32 -3.83 1.04
N LYS A 10 14.73 -4.95 1.51
CA LYS A 10 13.87 -6.05 1.77
C LYS A 10 12.95 -5.75 2.93
N ASN A 11 12.18 -5.48 3.40
CA ASN A 11 11.34 -5.10 4.52
C ASN A 11 11.15 -3.60 4.62
N ALA A 12 11.31 -2.93 3.49
CA ALA A 12 11.15 -1.50 3.49
C ALA A 12 9.69 -1.10 3.68
N VAL A 13 9.48 0.05 4.27
CA VAL A 13 8.18 0.67 4.40
C VAL A 13 8.24 1.99 3.66
N LYS A 14 7.25 2.26 2.83
CA LYS A 14 7.21 3.52 2.10
C LYS A 14 5.95 4.29 2.41
N VAL A 15 6.09 5.58 2.64
CA VAL A 15 4.95 6.45 2.89
C VAL A 15 4.67 7.20 1.60
N ILE A 16 3.44 7.14 1.12
CA ILE A 16 3.05 7.73 -0.15
C ILE A 16 1.83 8.61 0.03
N ASN A 17 1.87 9.77 -0.62
CA ASN A 17 0.70 10.65 -0.68
C ASN A 17 0.41 10.90 -2.16
N PRO A 18 -0.30 9.98 -2.82
CA PRO A 18 -0.53 10.12 -4.26
C PRO A 18 -1.40 11.33 -4.58
N LYS A 19 -1.11 11.97 -5.69
CA LYS A 19 -1.83 13.16 -6.09
C LYS A 19 -2.97 12.87 -7.04
N ASN A 20 -2.92 11.74 -7.72
CA ASN A 20 -3.98 11.38 -8.65
C ASN A 20 -3.95 9.88 -8.91
N ILE A 21 -4.96 9.40 -9.64
CA ILE A 21 -5.10 7.96 -9.83
C ILE A 21 -4.02 7.36 -10.71
N ASN A 22 -3.27 8.18 -11.42
CA ASN A 22 -2.22 7.64 -12.30
C ASN A 22 -1.08 7.01 -11.52
N GLU A 23 -1.01 7.24 -10.22
CA GLU A 23 0.05 6.66 -9.42
C GLU A 23 -0.24 5.23 -8.99
N PHE A 24 -1.39 4.70 -9.38
CA PHE A 24 -1.77 3.34 -9.05
C PHE A 24 -0.71 2.32 -9.48
N GLY A 25 -0.22 2.44 -10.71
CA GLY A 25 0.75 1.46 -11.21
C GLY A 25 2.02 1.41 -10.39
N LYS A 26 2.48 2.57 -9.95
CA LYS A 26 3.68 2.64 -9.13
C LYS A 26 3.46 1.96 -7.79
N ILE A 27 2.28 2.14 -7.22
CA ILE A 27 1.96 1.50 -5.95
C ILE A 27 1.95 -0.02 -6.11
N MET A 28 1.35 -0.51 -7.18
CA MET A 28 1.31 -1.95 -7.42
C MET A 28 2.72 -2.51 -7.58
N GLU A 29 3.57 -1.77 -8.27
CA GLU A 29 4.94 -2.20 -8.47
C GLU A 29 5.67 -2.35 -7.14
N LEU A 30 5.49 -1.39 -6.26
CA LEU A 30 6.14 -1.43 -4.96
C LEU A 30 5.65 -2.59 -4.11
N ILE A 31 4.35 -2.84 -4.14
CA ILE A 31 3.80 -3.95 -3.39
C ILE A 31 4.31 -5.27 -3.93
N ASN A 32 4.44 -5.37 -5.25
CA ASN A 32 4.99 -6.58 -5.85
C ASN A 32 6.45 -6.79 -5.47
N GLN A 33 7.13 -5.73 -5.07
CA GLN A 33 8.50 -5.80 -4.58
C GLN A 33 8.55 -6.06 -3.08
N ASN A 34 7.42 -6.38 -2.48
CA ASN A 34 7.33 -6.69 -1.07
C ASN A 34 7.60 -5.49 -0.17
N ILE A 35 7.18 -4.32 -0.62
CA ILE A 35 7.31 -3.09 0.16
C ILE A 35 5.96 -2.75 0.76
N LEU A 36 5.93 -2.58 2.08
CA LEU A 36 4.72 -2.18 2.77
C LEU A 36 4.48 -0.70 2.55
N ILE A 37 3.24 -0.31 2.26
CA ILE A 37 2.95 1.07 1.92
C ILE A 37 1.93 1.66 2.87
N LEU A 38 2.29 2.80 3.45
CA LEU A 38 1.35 3.63 4.19
C LEU A 38 0.90 4.72 3.23
N CYS A 39 -0.36 4.70 2.86
CA CYS A 39 -0.87 5.56 1.80
C CYS A 39 -1.89 6.55 2.34
N ASP A 40 -1.60 7.84 2.15
CA ASP A 40 -2.52 8.90 2.50
C ASP A 40 -3.17 9.39 1.22
N THR A 41 -4.46 9.08 1.04
CA THR A 41 -5.17 9.40 -0.20
C THR A 41 -5.82 10.76 -0.17
N SER A 42 -5.54 11.57 0.82
CA SER A 42 -6.27 12.84 0.98
C SER A 42 -5.99 13.85 -0.13
N SER A 43 -4.92 13.67 -0.90
CA SER A 43 -4.62 14.57 -2.00
C SER A 43 -5.32 14.22 -3.30
N ILE A 44 -6.00 13.08 -3.32
CA ILE A 44 -6.76 12.69 -4.50
C ILE A 44 -8.11 13.39 -4.44
N THR A 45 -8.54 13.95 -5.56
CA THR A 45 -9.80 14.71 -5.57
C THR A 45 -10.96 13.83 -5.16
N ASN A 46 -11.99 14.44 -4.57
CA ASN A 46 -13.17 13.71 -4.15
C ASN A 46 -13.78 12.92 -5.30
N LYS A 47 -13.70 13.46 -6.48
CA LYS A 47 -14.25 12.81 -7.65
C LYS A 47 -13.58 11.47 -7.91
N ASP A 48 -12.29 11.38 -7.67
CA ASP A 48 -11.52 10.16 -7.96
C ASP A 48 -11.26 9.30 -6.76
N GLN A 49 -11.64 9.72 -5.57
CA GLN A 49 -11.34 8.99 -4.35
C GLN A 49 -11.79 7.53 -4.39
N GLN A 50 -13.07 7.31 -4.63
CA GLN A 50 -13.59 5.96 -4.57
C GLN A 50 -13.00 5.10 -5.68
N ARG A 51 -12.82 5.68 -6.84
CA ARG A 51 -12.25 4.95 -7.95
C ARG A 51 -10.82 4.49 -7.63
N PHE A 52 -10.03 5.38 -7.04
CA PHE A 52 -8.67 5.04 -6.68
C PHE A 52 -8.66 3.93 -5.62
N ILE A 53 -9.51 4.07 -4.61
CA ILE A 53 -9.59 3.07 -3.55
C ILE A 53 -9.96 1.72 -4.14
N ASP A 54 -10.95 1.69 -5.02
CA ASP A 54 -11.39 0.44 -5.62
C ASP A 54 -10.29 -0.20 -6.46
N MET A 55 -9.55 0.61 -7.21
CA MET A 55 -8.47 0.11 -8.03
C MET A 55 -7.38 -0.53 -7.17
N VAL A 56 -7.01 0.15 -6.09
CA VAL A 56 -5.96 -0.36 -5.22
C VAL A 56 -6.41 -1.62 -4.50
N TYR A 57 -7.67 -1.66 -4.05
CA TYR A 57 -8.18 -2.86 -3.42
C TYR A 57 -8.06 -4.06 -4.35
N GLY A 58 -8.52 -3.89 -5.59
CA GLY A 58 -8.43 -4.97 -6.56
C GLY A 58 -7.00 -5.40 -6.81
N GLY A 59 -6.10 -4.43 -6.93
CA GLY A 59 -4.71 -4.73 -7.21
C GLY A 59 -4.00 -5.42 -6.07
N VAL A 60 -4.20 -4.90 -4.84
CA VAL A 60 -3.53 -5.46 -3.68
C VAL A 60 -4.01 -6.89 -3.44
N TYR A 61 -5.32 -7.12 -3.48
CA TYR A 61 -5.83 -8.47 -3.28
C TYR A 61 -5.44 -9.39 -4.42
N GLY A 62 -5.33 -8.86 -5.64
CA GLY A 62 -4.84 -9.64 -6.76
C GLY A 62 -3.40 -10.11 -6.55
N LEU A 63 -2.61 -9.34 -5.81
CA LEU A 63 -1.25 -9.72 -5.47
C LEU A 63 -1.18 -10.46 -4.14
N LYS A 64 -2.33 -10.86 -3.62
CA LYS A 64 -2.44 -11.63 -2.37
C LYS A 64 -1.99 -10.86 -1.15
N GLY A 65 -2.05 -9.55 -1.23
CA GLY A 65 -1.77 -8.71 -0.08
C GLY A 65 -3.03 -8.47 0.74
N LYS A 66 -2.91 -7.56 1.69
CA LYS A 66 -4.01 -7.18 2.56
C LYS A 66 -4.05 -5.66 2.68
N ILE A 67 -5.20 -5.15 3.10
CA ILE A 67 -5.35 -3.71 3.28
C ILE A 67 -5.96 -3.47 4.65
N LYS A 68 -5.36 -2.51 5.37
CA LYS A 68 -5.90 -2.08 6.64
C LYS A 68 -6.21 -0.59 6.53
N GLU A 69 -7.46 -0.22 6.82
CA GLU A 69 -7.83 1.18 6.86
C GLU A 69 -7.44 1.73 8.22
N ILE A 70 -6.48 2.64 8.26
CA ILE A 70 -5.98 3.21 9.50
C ILE A 70 -6.91 4.30 9.99
N SER A 71 -7.33 5.16 9.08
CA SER A 71 -8.31 6.19 9.39
C SER A 71 -8.92 6.61 8.07
N ASN A 72 -9.81 7.60 8.12
CA ASN A 72 -10.42 8.08 6.90
C ASN A 72 -9.31 8.49 5.92
N LYS A 73 -9.31 7.90 4.73
CA LYS A 73 -8.37 8.21 3.65
C LYS A 73 -6.92 7.78 3.91
N ILE A 74 -6.63 7.10 5.00
CA ILE A 74 -5.28 6.59 5.25
C ILE A 74 -5.32 5.09 5.33
N PHE A 75 -4.53 4.43 4.50
CA PHE A 75 -4.55 2.98 4.34
C PHE A 75 -3.16 2.39 4.45
N LEU A 76 -3.11 1.16 4.91
CA LEU A 76 -1.89 0.39 4.94
C LEU A 76 -2.04 -0.73 3.93
N TYR A 77 -1.16 -0.77 2.94
CA TYR A 77 -1.17 -1.83 1.94
C TYR A 77 -0.06 -2.81 2.29
N ILE A 78 -0.45 -4.03 2.54
CA ILE A 78 0.44 -5.03 3.14
C ILE A 78 0.75 -6.11 2.12
N PRO A 79 2.02 -6.25 1.71
CA PRO A 79 2.38 -7.28 0.75
C PRO A 79 2.15 -8.67 1.30
N GLN A 80 2.11 -9.63 0.40
CA GLN A 80 1.78 -11.01 0.71
C GLN A 80 2.60 -11.62 1.84
N ASN A 81 3.86 -11.27 1.91
CA ASN A 81 4.78 -11.92 2.85
C ASN A 81 4.97 -11.17 4.16
N PHE A 82 4.13 -10.20 4.44
CA PHE A 82 4.19 -9.49 5.71
C PHE A 82 3.15 -10.02 6.67
N ASP A 83 3.49 -10.04 7.94
CA ASP A 83 2.54 -10.34 8.99
C ASP A 83 2.14 -9.05 9.68
N LEU A 84 0.85 -8.83 9.80
CA LEU A 84 0.34 -7.66 10.51
C LEU A 84 -0.27 -8.12 11.83
N ILE A 85 0.19 -7.50 12.90
CA ILE A 85 -0.40 -7.75 14.20
C ILE A 85 -1.15 -6.49 14.61
N ASP A 86 -2.47 -6.61 14.69
CA ASP A 86 -3.32 -5.46 14.97
C ASP A 86 -4.13 -5.74 16.22
N ASP A 87 -3.64 -5.24 17.33
CA ASP A 87 -4.29 -5.48 18.62
C ASP A 87 -5.65 -4.81 18.70
N SER A 88 -5.89 -3.80 17.92
CA SER A 88 -7.16 -3.10 17.98
C SER A 88 -8.32 -3.97 17.52
N GLU A 89 -8.04 -5.07 16.87
CA GLU A 89 -9.09 -5.97 16.39
C GLU A 89 -9.39 -7.11 17.33
N LYS A 90 -8.74 -7.13 18.46
CA LYS A 90 -8.87 -8.27 19.34
C LYS A 90 -10.07 -8.25 20.20
N SER A 91 -10.66 -7.20 20.42
CA SER A 91 -11.81 -7.19 21.31
C SER A 91 -12.94 -8.09 20.80
#